data_40585b44e245e48300dcaeb220bc7fd5
#
_entry.id   40585b44e245e48300dcaeb220bc7fd5
#
_cell.length_a   1.000
_cell.length_b   1.000
_cell.length_c   1.000
_cell.angle_alpha   90.00
_cell.angle_beta   90.00
_cell.angle_gamma   90.00
#
_symmetry.space_group_name_H-M   'P 1'
#
loop_
_entity.id
_entity.type
_entity.pdbx_description
1 polymer ?
#
loop_
_entity_poly.entity_id
_entity_poly.type
_entity_poly.pdbx_seq_one_letter_code
_entity_poly.pdbx_strand_id
1 'polypeptide(L)'
;MSQLKVGFCRLDVTPPLGIRLMGNNNIRRAENILDALEISVMALECGETKVLLVSMDALYPYEHAYIRQTLSEKFGIPQEAIFVHGTHIHTGPMIDRHFGSPESPVAAASVALQTPDLDKDIEKIVSYTKVFLNKVVDAADY
;
A
#
# COMPACT_ATOMS: atom_id res chain seq x y z
N MET A 1 13.84 30.42 -15.91
CA MET A 1 14.20 29.06 -15.40
C MET A 1 13.08 28.65 -14.46
N SER A 2 12.50 27.46 -14.64
CA SER A 2 11.46 26.96 -13.74
C SER A 2 12.11 26.55 -12.41
N GLN A 3 11.46 26.93 -11.30
CA GLN A 3 11.91 26.57 -9.96
C GLN A 3 11.37 25.17 -9.61
N LEU A 4 12.21 24.32 -9.01
CA LEU A 4 11.76 23.05 -8.44
C LEU A 4 10.96 23.32 -7.17
N LYS A 5 9.75 22.77 -7.13
CA LYS A 5 8.91 22.72 -5.93
C LYS A 5 8.88 21.28 -5.41
N VAL A 6 8.86 21.13 -4.11
CA VAL A 6 8.83 19.83 -3.43
C VAL A 6 7.76 19.86 -2.35
N GLY A 7 6.85 18.89 -2.38
CA GLY A 7 5.89 18.61 -1.32
C GLY A 7 6.21 17.25 -0.68
N PHE A 8 5.92 17.11 0.59
CA PHE A 8 6.09 15.84 1.31
C PHE A 8 4.99 15.65 2.33
N CYS A 9 4.39 14.45 2.31
CA CYS A 9 3.41 14.04 3.30
C CYS A 9 3.72 12.64 3.82
N ARG A 10 3.38 12.41 5.09
CA ARG A 10 3.48 11.10 5.73
C ARG A 10 2.23 10.84 6.55
N LEU A 11 1.62 9.67 6.36
CA LEU A 11 0.42 9.24 7.07
C LEU A 11 0.62 7.88 7.72
N ASP A 12 0.12 7.76 8.95
CA ASP A 12 0.05 6.48 9.67
C ASP A 12 -0.97 5.55 9.01
N VAL A 13 -0.51 4.33 8.69
CA VAL A 13 -1.30 3.23 8.15
C VAL A 13 -1.19 1.97 8.99
N THR A 14 -0.85 2.11 10.26
CA THR A 14 -0.74 0.99 11.18
C THR A 14 -2.06 0.19 11.21
N PRO A 15 -2.02 -1.12 10.93
CA PRO A 15 -3.21 -1.95 10.90
C PRO A 15 -3.70 -2.26 12.31
N PRO A 16 -4.97 -2.71 12.45
CA PRO A 16 -5.49 -3.20 13.72
C PRO A 16 -4.77 -4.49 14.15
N LEU A 17 -4.65 -4.71 15.47
CA LEU A 17 -4.13 -5.96 16.00
C LEU A 17 -4.94 -7.17 15.55
N GLY A 18 -4.28 -8.32 15.46
CA GLY A 18 -4.86 -9.58 15.00
C GLY A 18 -4.98 -9.68 13.46
N ILE A 19 -4.55 -8.68 12.69
CA ILE A 19 -4.43 -8.82 11.24
C ILE A 19 -3.28 -9.77 10.88
N ARG A 20 -3.44 -10.53 9.80
CA ARG A 20 -2.39 -11.43 9.32
C ARG A 20 -1.23 -10.63 8.73
N LEU A 21 -0.01 -10.98 9.15
CA LEU A 21 1.24 -10.41 8.65
C LEU A 21 1.80 -11.23 7.49
N MET A 22 2.55 -10.55 6.63
CA MET A 22 3.21 -11.12 5.45
C MET A 22 4.71 -11.27 5.63
N GLY A 23 5.34 -12.01 4.70
CA GLY A 23 6.80 -12.11 4.58
C GLY A 23 7.43 -13.30 5.28
N ASN A 24 6.65 -14.20 5.88
CA ASN A 24 7.14 -15.41 6.53
C ASN A 24 6.35 -16.64 6.07
N ASN A 25 7.00 -17.81 6.14
CA ASN A 25 6.36 -19.08 5.80
C ASN A 25 5.28 -19.51 6.80
N ASN A 26 5.31 -18.97 8.02
CA ASN A 26 4.33 -19.25 9.07
C ASN A 26 3.28 -18.15 9.13
N ILE A 27 2.04 -18.54 9.43
CA ILE A 27 0.96 -17.60 9.70
C ILE A 27 1.27 -16.88 11.02
N ARG A 28 1.48 -15.56 10.93
CA ARG A 28 1.63 -14.67 12.07
C ARG A 28 0.57 -13.59 12.02
N ARG A 29 0.17 -13.13 13.19
CA ARG A 29 -0.78 -12.02 13.35
C ARG A 29 -0.13 -10.90 14.16
N ALA A 30 -0.57 -9.66 13.94
CA ALA A 30 -0.11 -8.52 14.71
C ALA A 30 -0.58 -8.65 16.16
N GLU A 31 0.35 -8.80 17.08
CA GLU A 31 0.09 -8.91 18.53
C GLU A 31 0.38 -7.59 19.25
N ASN A 32 1.35 -6.84 18.75
CA ASN A 32 1.79 -5.58 19.33
C ASN A 32 2.18 -4.59 18.22
N ILE A 33 2.19 -3.32 18.55
CA ILE A 33 2.69 -2.23 17.71
C ILE A 33 3.92 -1.65 18.40
N LEU A 34 5.09 -1.81 17.81
CA LEU A 34 6.34 -1.21 18.28
C LEU A 34 6.52 0.17 17.65
N ASP A 35 6.38 0.24 16.33
CA ASP A 35 6.47 1.47 15.54
C ASP A 35 5.27 1.54 14.59
N ALA A 36 4.84 2.75 14.26
CA ALA A 36 3.80 2.98 13.28
C ALA A 36 4.27 2.54 11.89
N LEU A 37 3.38 1.95 11.10
CA LEU A 37 3.59 1.76 9.67
C LEU A 37 3.10 2.99 8.92
N GLU A 38 3.82 3.39 7.88
CA GLU A 38 3.57 4.66 7.22
C GLU A 38 3.47 4.54 5.70
N ILE A 39 2.73 5.49 5.12
CA ILE A 39 2.84 5.88 3.71
C ILE A 39 3.56 7.22 3.69
N SER A 40 4.60 7.33 2.85
CA SER A 40 5.29 8.59 2.58
C SER A 40 5.11 8.94 1.10
N VAL A 41 4.68 10.15 0.81
CA VAL A 41 4.56 10.66 -0.55
C VAL A 41 5.44 11.89 -0.70
N MET A 42 6.24 11.92 -1.76
CA MET A 42 6.97 13.10 -2.21
C MET A 42 6.46 13.51 -3.58
N ALA A 43 6.04 14.76 -3.70
CA ALA A 43 5.67 15.39 -4.96
C ALA A 43 6.76 16.35 -5.42
N LEU A 44 7.15 16.24 -6.68
CA LEU A 44 8.12 17.10 -7.33
C LEU A 44 7.45 17.81 -8.50
N GLU A 45 7.64 19.14 -8.62
CA GLU A 45 7.14 19.93 -9.73
C GLU A 45 8.24 20.86 -10.26
N CYS A 46 8.47 20.84 -11.56
CA CYS A 46 9.34 21.77 -12.25
C CYS A 46 8.75 22.15 -13.62
N GLY A 47 8.27 23.39 -13.75
CA GLY A 47 7.50 23.82 -14.91
C GLY A 47 6.21 23.01 -15.03
N GLU A 48 6.02 22.34 -16.17
CA GLU A 48 4.87 21.49 -16.42
C GLU A 48 5.09 20.02 -16.00
N THR A 49 6.31 19.68 -15.62
CA THR A 49 6.65 18.30 -15.22
C THR A 49 6.33 18.09 -13.76
N LYS A 50 5.55 17.03 -13.49
CA LYS A 50 5.21 16.57 -12.12
C LYS A 50 5.57 15.11 -11.96
N VAL A 51 6.08 14.75 -10.80
CA VAL A 51 6.44 13.38 -10.42
C VAL A 51 5.94 13.10 -9.01
N LEU A 52 5.41 11.90 -8.78
CA LEU A 52 5.06 11.39 -7.45
C LEU A 52 5.93 10.18 -7.11
N LEU A 53 6.47 10.17 -5.89
CA LEU A 53 7.17 9.06 -5.28
C LEU A 53 6.34 8.60 -4.08
N VAL A 54 5.81 7.37 -4.15
CA VAL A 54 4.99 6.77 -3.09
C VAL A 54 5.76 5.62 -2.47
N SER A 55 6.12 5.76 -1.21
CA SER A 55 6.75 4.73 -0.39
C SER A 55 5.74 4.18 0.61
N MET A 56 5.63 2.88 0.71
CA MET A 56 4.66 2.20 1.58
C MET A 56 5.37 1.20 2.48
N ASP A 57 5.06 1.20 3.78
CA ASP A 57 5.49 0.14 4.68
C ASP A 57 4.67 -1.13 4.45
N ALA A 58 5.03 -1.81 3.38
CA ALA A 58 4.43 -3.06 2.92
C ALA A 58 5.51 -3.99 2.34
N LEU A 59 5.23 -5.30 2.33
CA LEU A 59 6.15 -6.29 1.77
C LEU A 59 6.34 -6.07 0.27
N TYR A 60 5.23 -5.97 -0.47
CA TYR A 60 5.19 -5.71 -1.92
C TYR A 60 4.12 -4.68 -2.26
N PRO A 61 4.33 -3.88 -3.30
CA PRO A 61 3.32 -2.92 -3.77
C PRO A 61 2.31 -3.60 -4.70
N TYR A 62 1.58 -4.64 -4.23
CA TYR A 62 0.64 -5.41 -5.06
C TYR A 62 -0.41 -4.54 -5.76
N GLU A 63 -0.82 -3.45 -5.14
CA GLU A 63 -1.80 -2.52 -5.68
C GLU A 63 -1.19 -1.37 -6.51
N HIS A 64 0.09 -1.47 -6.90
CA HIS A 64 0.81 -0.38 -7.58
C HIS A 64 0.12 0.10 -8.87
N ALA A 65 -0.48 -0.80 -9.65
CA ALA A 65 -1.17 -0.44 -10.89
C ALA A 65 -2.43 0.40 -10.58
N TYR A 66 -3.22 -0.02 -9.60
CA TYR A 66 -4.40 0.71 -9.15
C TYR A 66 -4.04 2.07 -8.55
N ILE A 67 -3.01 2.12 -7.71
CA ILE A 67 -2.51 3.38 -7.11
C ILE A 67 -2.10 4.35 -8.21
N ARG A 68 -1.28 3.91 -9.17
CA ARG A 68 -0.83 4.76 -10.28
C ARG A 68 -1.98 5.27 -11.12
N GLN A 69 -2.94 4.41 -11.45
CA GLN A 69 -4.13 4.81 -12.19
C GLN A 69 -4.94 5.86 -11.41
N THR A 70 -5.26 5.59 -10.14
CA THR A 70 -6.07 6.48 -9.30
C THR A 70 -5.42 7.85 -9.12
N LEU A 71 -4.11 7.89 -8.83
CA LEU A 71 -3.38 9.15 -8.67
C LEU A 71 -3.24 9.90 -9.99
N SER A 72 -3.03 9.18 -11.11
CA SER A 72 -2.98 9.77 -12.45
C SER A 72 -4.31 10.44 -12.81
N GLU A 73 -5.42 9.75 -12.61
CA GLU A 73 -6.77 10.28 -12.88
C GLU A 73 -7.10 11.49 -11.99
N LYS A 74 -6.73 11.44 -10.71
CA LYS A 74 -7.06 12.51 -9.76
C LYS A 74 -6.23 13.78 -9.99
N PHE A 75 -4.92 13.63 -10.24
CA PHE A 75 -3.97 14.76 -10.26
C PHE A 75 -3.49 15.15 -11.66
N GLY A 76 -3.91 14.43 -12.70
CA GLY A 76 -3.49 14.69 -14.09
C GLY A 76 -1.98 14.42 -14.31
N ILE A 77 -1.39 13.53 -13.52
CA ILE A 77 0.03 13.15 -13.63
C ILE A 77 0.11 11.86 -14.45
N PRO A 78 0.97 11.77 -15.49
CA PRO A 78 1.15 10.55 -16.25
C PRO A 78 1.54 9.37 -15.36
N GLN A 79 1.00 8.16 -15.61
CA GLN A 79 1.27 6.99 -14.76
C GLN A 79 2.76 6.63 -14.70
N GLU A 80 3.52 6.88 -15.76
CA GLU A 80 4.97 6.70 -15.84
C GLU A 80 5.75 7.68 -14.96
N ALA A 81 5.15 8.78 -14.55
CA ALA A 81 5.71 9.75 -13.61
C ALA A 81 5.30 9.49 -12.15
N ILE A 82 4.64 8.36 -11.88
CA ILE A 82 4.23 7.94 -10.53
C ILE A 82 4.99 6.67 -10.17
N PHE A 83 5.95 6.80 -9.26
CA PHE A 83 6.73 5.68 -8.73
C PHE A 83 6.12 5.17 -7.43
N VAL A 84 5.84 3.86 -7.37
CA VAL A 84 5.26 3.21 -6.19
C VAL A 84 6.15 2.05 -5.78
N HIS A 85 6.56 2.02 -4.51
CA HIS A 85 7.34 0.91 -3.97
C HIS A 85 6.94 0.55 -2.55
N GLY A 86 7.21 -0.70 -2.15
CA GLY A 86 7.16 -1.16 -0.76
C GLY A 86 8.55 -1.18 -0.14
N THR A 87 8.63 -0.89 1.14
CA THR A 87 9.89 -0.96 1.92
C THR A 87 10.34 -2.39 2.19
N HIS A 88 9.54 -3.36 1.80
CA HIS A 88 9.78 -4.81 1.95
C HIS A 88 9.86 -5.26 3.42
N ILE A 89 9.08 -4.64 4.29
CA ILE A 89 8.99 -5.08 5.69
C ILE A 89 8.26 -6.43 5.81
N HIS A 90 8.67 -7.23 6.78
CA HIS A 90 8.06 -8.54 7.09
C HIS A 90 7.15 -8.48 8.32
N THR A 91 6.79 -7.29 8.77
CA THR A 91 5.97 -7.02 9.95
C THR A 91 4.70 -6.23 9.64
N GLY A 92 4.39 -6.08 8.34
CA GLY A 92 3.16 -5.46 7.85
C GLY A 92 2.16 -6.47 7.30
N PRO A 93 0.89 -6.08 7.12
CA PRO A 93 -0.13 -6.90 6.50
C PRO A 93 0.04 -6.93 4.98
N MET A 94 -0.69 -7.83 4.33
CA MET A 94 -0.88 -7.79 2.89
C MET A 94 -1.76 -6.60 2.49
N ILE A 95 -1.41 -5.96 1.38
CA ILE A 95 -2.22 -4.93 0.74
C ILE A 95 -2.76 -5.52 -0.57
N ASP A 96 -3.98 -6.06 -0.52
CA ASP A 96 -4.59 -6.77 -1.64
C ASP A 96 -6.12 -6.65 -1.57
N ARG A 97 -6.71 -5.94 -2.54
CA ARG A 97 -8.17 -5.74 -2.67
C ARG A 97 -8.92 -7.03 -3.00
N HIS A 98 -8.23 -7.98 -3.58
CA HIS A 98 -8.77 -9.23 -4.11
C HIS A 98 -8.38 -10.44 -3.26
N PHE A 99 -7.80 -10.22 -2.06
CA PHE A 99 -7.36 -11.31 -1.19
C PHE A 99 -8.48 -12.33 -0.98
N GLY A 100 -8.15 -13.59 -1.22
CA GLY A 100 -9.12 -14.70 -1.15
C GLY A 100 -9.92 -14.95 -2.45
N SER A 101 -9.72 -14.15 -3.50
CA SER A 101 -10.34 -14.34 -4.81
C SER A 101 -9.32 -14.79 -5.87
N PRO A 102 -9.79 -15.29 -7.05
CA PRO A 102 -8.89 -15.64 -8.16
C PRO A 102 -8.07 -14.49 -8.72
N GLU A 103 -8.52 -13.24 -8.54
CA GLU A 103 -7.81 -12.04 -8.98
C GLU A 103 -6.67 -11.64 -8.03
N SER A 104 -6.58 -12.24 -6.84
CA SER A 104 -5.49 -11.98 -5.89
C SER A 104 -4.14 -12.36 -6.49
N PRO A 105 -3.12 -11.50 -6.45
CA PRO A 105 -1.78 -11.82 -6.92
C PRO A 105 -1.13 -12.96 -6.12
N VAL A 106 -1.68 -13.30 -4.96
CA VAL A 106 -1.21 -14.43 -4.13
C VAL A 106 -2.12 -15.68 -4.22
N ALA A 107 -3.16 -15.65 -5.03
CA ALA A 107 -4.07 -16.80 -5.20
C ALA A 107 -3.32 -18.06 -5.66
N ALA A 108 -2.26 -17.90 -6.45
CA ALA A 108 -1.39 -18.99 -6.88
C ALA A 108 -0.44 -19.52 -5.78
N ALA A 109 -0.18 -18.75 -4.73
CA ALA A 109 0.65 -19.16 -3.60
C ALA A 109 -0.22 -19.85 -2.53
N SER A 110 -0.70 -21.04 -2.83
CA SER A 110 -1.72 -21.81 -2.11
C SER A 110 -1.50 -21.98 -0.59
N VAL A 111 -0.28 -21.82 -0.10
CA VAL A 111 0.02 -21.87 1.35
C VAL A 111 -0.60 -20.66 2.09
N ALA A 112 -0.78 -19.55 1.40
CA ALA A 112 -1.39 -18.35 2.00
C ALA A 112 -2.87 -18.55 2.37
N LEU A 113 -3.56 -19.47 1.70
CA LEU A 113 -4.98 -19.71 1.86
C LEU A 113 -5.33 -20.90 2.79
N GLN A 114 -4.34 -21.63 3.30
CA GLN A 114 -4.56 -22.74 4.23
C GLN A 114 -4.52 -22.23 5.68
N THR A 115 -5.62 -21.66 6.14
CA THR A 115 -5.79 -21.21 7.52
C THR A 115 -7.21 -21.50 7.99
N PRO A 116 -7.39 -21.95 9.25
CA PRO A 116 -8.74 -22.19 9.82
C PRO A 116 -9.59 -20.92 9.87
N ASP A 117 -8.98 -19.74 9.88
CA ASP A 117 -9.64 -18.44 9.98
C ASP A 117 -9.61 -17.66 8.66
N LEU A 118 -9.56 -18.34 7.51
CA LEU A 118 -9.40 -17.70 6.21
C LEU A 118 -10.44 -16.59 5.95
N ASP A 119 -11.72 -16.86 6.22
CA ASP A 119 -12.79 -15.88 5.98
C ASP A 119 -12.57 -14.59 6.79
N LYS A 120 -12.13 -14.71 8.04
CA LYS A 120 -11.81 -13.56 8.89
C LYS A 120 -10.56 -12.80 8.38
N ASP A 121 -9.58 -13.53 7.85
CA ASP A 121 -8.39 -12.93 7.25
C ASP A 121 -8.75 -12.16 5.97
N ILE A 122 -9.60 -12.73 5.13
CA ILE A 122 -10.12 -12.07 3.92
C ILE A 122 -10.81 -10.76 4.29
N GLU A 123 -11.77 -10.79 5.20
CA GLU A 123 -12.51 -9.60 5.63
C GLU A 123 -11.57 -8.51 6.14
N LYS A 124 -10.66 -8.86 7.06
CA LYS A 124 -9.71 -7.90 7.65
C LYS A 124 -8.75 -7.31 6.62
N ILE A 125 -8.16 -8.13 5.75
CA ILE A 125 -7.19 -7.68 4.76
C ILE A 125 -7.86 -6.79 3.71
N VAL A 126 -9.02 -7.20 3.17
CA VAL A 126 -9.73 -6.41 2.17
C VAL A 126 -10.22 -5.08 2.75
N SER A 127 -10.76 -5.08 3.97
CA SER A 127 -11.21 -3.87 4.64
C SER A 127 -10.05 -2.93 4.95
N TYR A 128 -8.94 -3.45 5.46
CA TYR A 128 -7.74 -2.67 5.72
C TYR A 128 -7.16 -2.09 4.42
N THR A 129 -7.10 -2.89 3.36
CA THR A 129 -6.58 -2.42 2.06
C THR A 129 -7.37 -1.22 1.54
N LYS A 130 -8.69 -1.19 1.69
CA LYS A 130 -9.51 -0.02 1.29
C LYS A 130 -9.10 1.25 2.06
N VAL A 131 -8.92 1.13 3.37
CA VAL A 131 -8.47 2.26 4.21
C VAL A 131 -7.07 2.70 3.80
N PHE A 132 -6.16 1.76 3.59
CA PHE A 132 -4.79 2.01 3.15
C PHE A 132 -4.75 2.78 1.82
N LEU A 133 -5.50 2.33 0.82
CA LEU A 133 -5.53 2.98 -0.51
C LEU A 133 -6.10 4.39 -0.46
N ASN A 134 -7.14 4.64 0.37
CA ASN A 134 -7.65 5.99 0.59
C ASN A 134 -6.55 6.89 1.19
N LYS A 135 -5.80 6.42 2.17
CA LYS A 135 -4.69 7.17 2.76
C LYS A 135 -3.55 7.46 1.78
N VAL A 136 -3.30 6.57 0.79
CA VAL A 136 -2.34 6.90 -0.29
C VAL A 136 -2.81 8.11 -1.09
N VAL A 137 -4.10 8.17 -1.41
CA VAL A 137 -4.69 9.30 -2.15
C VAL A 137 -4.66 10.57 -1.30
N ASP A 138 -5.01 10.48 -0.01
CA ASP A 138 -4.99 11.62 0.91
C ASP A 138 -3.57 12.18 1.08
N ALA A 139 -2.57 11.31 1.21
CA ALA A 139 -1.17 11.72 1.33
C ALA A 139 -0.64 12.43 0.07
N ALA A 140 -1.17 12.08 -1.11
CA ALA A 140 -0.80 12.72 -2.37
C ALA A 140 -1.56 14.05 -2.63
N ASP A 141 -2.68 14.28 -1.93
CA ASP A 141 -3.50 15.48 -2.03
C ASP A 141 -3.02 16.62 -1.10
N TYR A 142 -2.18 16.30 -0.11
CA TYR A 142 -1.69 17.22 0.91
C TYR A 142 -0.54 18.08 0.37
#